data_d0203be1a145ca226c6aa6323a943eb6
#
_entry.id   d0203be1a145ca226c6aa6323a943eb6
#
_cell.length_a   1.000
_cell.length_b   1.000
_cell.length_c   1.000
_cell.angle_alpha   90.00
_cell.angle_beta   90.00
_cell.angle_gamma   90.00
#
_symmetry.space_group_name_H-M   'P 1'
#
loop_
_entity.id
_entity.type
_entity.pdbx_description
1 polymer ?
#
loop_
_entity_poly.entity_id
_entity_poly.type
_entity_poly.pdbx_seq_one_letter_code
_entity_poly.pdbx_strand_id
1 'polypeptide(L)'
;MDKLLKKAFVAAAIKFPSALFGMFCIFSVLVILDITIPAAATSLMNFFQPALLFIQRWLPLFYVPSLVVLPLSVKDIPAASGVKICFITAGGWLASLCVAGFTAIAVRKMVKTEMTDAEPMAKPSPFSPLEIWAWSGVFLVSFVVALLYRTALGTAARTCLPFLLASTVLGYMVGSGLPSGVKKVFHPIICCALSADLAALAFGFLSQSGLDPVLGYYLTKVSSNPGAGDVLMGFLGPVILSFAFSMFKQRKLVKRHAAEIFTSVIVATLFSLYSTALVGRLVGLEPTLTVSIIPRCITVALALSIVSFFEGANSSLTAAVVVVTGLIGANFVQAVLDKLNFRDPIARGIATASSAHGLGTAALSAKEPEALPFCAIAYALTGIFGSLFCSVPAVRQSLLAIIG
;
A
#
# COMPACT_ATOMS: atom_id res chain seq x y z
N MET A 1 -16.00 -9.89 9.17
CA MET A 1 -15.45 -9.25 10.37
C MET A 1 -15.31 -7.73 10.22
N ASP A 2 -14.59 -7.21 9.23
CA ASP A 2 -14.37 -5.74 9.07
C ASP A 2 -15.68 -4.92 9.02
N LYS A 3 -16.69 -5.34 8.22
CA LYS A 3 -18.00 -4.65 8.15
C LYS A 3 -18.75 -4.61 9.48
N LEU A 4 -18.64 -5.66 10.30
CA LEU A 4 -19.28 -5.73 11.62
C LEU A 4 -18.56 -4.83 12.62
N LEU A 5 -17.22 -4.89 12.64
CA LEU A 5 -16.39 -4.02 13.48
C LEU A 5 -16.57 -2.55 13.12
N LYS A 6 -16.66 -2.22 11.82
CA LYS A 6 -16.93 -0.86 11.36
C LYS A 6 -18.28 -0.33 11.88
N LYS A 7 -19.33 -1.15 11.81
CA LYS A 7 -20.64 -0.78 12.37
C LYS A 7 -20.59 -0.59 13.89
N ALA A 8 -19.92 -1.50 14.61
CA ALA A 8 -19.76 -1.39 16.06
C ALA A 8 -18.95 -0.16 16.48
N PHE A 9 -17.87 0.15 15.76
CA PHE A 9 -17.04 1.33 16.03
C PHE A 9 -17.76 2.64 15.75
N VAL A 10 -18.56 2.70 14.68
CA VAL A 10 -19.41 3.87 14.39
C VAL A 10 -20.45 4.05 15.50
N ALA A 11 -21.11 2.96 15.94
CA ALA A 11 -22.07 3.00 17.03
C ALA A 11 -21.45 3.42 18.37
N ALA A 12 -20.19 3.04 18.63
CA ALA A 12 -19.44 3.39 19.84
C ALA A 12 -18.68 4.72 19.73
N ALA A 13 -18.80 5.47 18.63
CA ALA A 13 -18.04 6.67 18.32
C ALA A 13 -16.51 6.52 18.42
N ILE A 14 -15.99 5.31 18.17
CA ILE A 14 -14.56 4.98 18.23
C ILE A 14 -13.91 5.39 16.91
N LYS A 15 -13.03 6.38 16.93
CA LYS A 15 -12.20 6.79 15.78
C LYS A 15 -10.93 5.96 15.68
N PHE A 16 -11.07 4.65 15.41
CA PHE A 16 -9.95 3.73 15.18
C PHE A 16 -10.25 2.85 13.95
N PRO A 17 -9.26 2.52 13.10
CA PRO A 17 -9.48 1.69 11.92
C PRO A 17 -9.95 0.28 12.30
N SER A 18 -11.19 -0.06 11.95
CA SER A 18 -11.80 -1.36 12.28
C SER A 18 -11.00 -2.54 11.73
N ALA A 19 -10.44 -2.40 10.53
CA ALA A 19 -9.60 -3.43 9.92
C ALA A 19 -8.30 -3.66 10.70
N LEU A 20 -7.68 -2.59 11.23
CA LEU A 20 -6.48 -2.70 12.06
C LEU A 20 -6.78 -3.40 13.39
N PHE A 21 -7.89 -3.06 14.04
CA PHE A 21 -8.35 -3.76 15.25
C PHE A 21 -8.64 -5.24 14.96
N GLY A 22 -9.36 -5.52 13.87
CA GLY A 22 -9.63 -6.89 13.43
C GLY A 22 -8.36 -7.70 13.16
N MET A 23 -7.32 -7.07 12.61
CA MET A 23 -6.00 -7.67 12.43
C MET A 23 -5.37 -8.07 13.78
N PHE A 24 -5.41 -7.19 14.79
CA PHE A 24 -4.91 -7.53 16.13
C PHE A 24 -5.71 -8.66 16.77
N CYS A 25 -7.04 -8.67 16.62
CA CYS A 25 -7.88 -9.77 17.10
C CYS A 25 -7.50 -11.11 16.47
N ILE A 26 -7.32 -11.15 15.13
CA ILE A 26 -6.93 -12.38 14.42
C ILE A 26 -5.54 -12.82 14.88
N PHE A 27 -4.59 -11.91 14.97
CA PHE A 27 -3.23 -12.22 15.42
C PHE A 27 -3.24 -12.79 16.84
N SER A 28 -3.97 -12.16 17.76
CA SER A 28 -4.11 -12.64 19.15
C SER A 28 -4.75 -14.04 19.22
N VAL A 29 -5.81 -14.27 18.46
CA VAL A 29 -6.46 -15.60 18.38
C VAL A 29 -5.47 -16.65 17.87
N LEU A 30 -4.72 -16.36 16.81
CA LEU A 30 -3.70 -17.28 16.28
C LEU A 30 -2.61 -17.59 17.30
N VAL A 31 -2.13 -16.59 18.06
CA VAL A 31 -1.12 -16.78 19.10
C VAL A 31 -1.69 -17.62 20.26
N ILE A 32 -2.91 -17.34 20.72
CA ILE A 32 -3.55 -18.10 21.78
C ILE A 32 -3.75 -19.56 21.34
N LEU A 33 -4.24 -19.79 20.13
CA LEU A 33 -4.40 -21.14 19.58
C LEU A 33 -3.04 -21.87 19.45
N ASP A 34 -2.00 -21.18 19.02
CA ASP A 34 -0.65 -21.79 18.91
C ASP A 34 -0.11 -22.25 20.26
N ILE A 35 -0.44 -21.55 21.34
CA ILE A 35 -0.03 -21.91 22.72
C ILE A 35 -0.91 -23.02 23.28
N THR A 36 -2.21 -22.97 23.05
CA THR A 36 -3.19 -23.88 23.68
C THR A 36 -3.45 -25.14 22.86
N ILE A 37 -3.69 -24.99 21.55
CA ILE A 37 -4.05 -26.06 20.61
C ILE A 37 -3.31 -25.83 19.29
N PRO A 38 -2.01 -26.13 19.15
CA PRO A 38 -1.23 -25.83 17.94
C PRO A 38 -1.82 -26.39 16.64
N ALA A 39 -2.49 -27.55 16.71
CA ALA A 39 -3.18 -28.14 15.55
C ALA A 39 -4.31 -27.24 15.04
N ALA A 40 -5.05 -26.56 15.92
CA ALA A 40 -6.12 -25.64 15.54
C ALA A 40 -5.55 -24.38 14.88
N ALA A 41 -4.41 -23.83 15.37
CA ALA A 41 -3.74 -22.71 14.73
C ALA A 41 -3.31 -23.08 13.30
N THR A 42 -2.71 -24.26 13.12
CA THR A 42 -2.31 -24.76 11.79
C THR A 42 -3.50 -24.96 10.87
N SER A 43 -4.58 -25.56 11.36
CA SER A 43 -5.82 -25.74 10.59
C SER A 43 -6.41 -24.41 10.14
N LEU A 44 -6.42 -23.40 11.02
CA LEU A 44 -6.93 -22.07 10.70
C LEU A 44 -6.05 -21.38 9.64
N MET A 45 -4.72 -21.49 9.76
CA MET A 45 -3.77 -20.99 8.74
C MET A 45 -4.02 -21.63 7.37
N ASN A 46 -4.18 -22.96 7.34
CA ASN A 46 -4.43 -23.71 6.11
C ASN A 46 -5.78 -23.36 5.48
N PHE A 47 -6.83 -23.19 6.31
CA PHE A 47 -8.16 -22.79 5.84
C PHE A 47 -8.13 -21.45 5.10
N PHE A 48 -7.40 -20.47 5.62
CA PHE A 48 -7.29 -19.15 4.99
C PHE A 48 -6.24 -19.04 3.89
N GLN A 49 -5.38 -20.06 3.72
CA GLN A 49 -4.28 -20.05 2.73
C GLN A 49 -4.71 -19.65 1.32
N PRO A 50 -5.82 -20.17 0.73
CA PRO A 50 -6.26 -19.77 -0.61
C PRO A 50 -6.62 -18.28 -0.70
N ALA A 51 -7.30 -17.75 0.34
CA ALA A 51 -7.65 -16.34 0.39
C ALA A 51 -6.42 -15.44 0.54
N LEU A 52 -5.44 -15.86 1.33
CA LEU A 52 -4.18 -15.13 1.49
C LEU A 52 -3.40 -15.10 0.18
N LEU A 53 -3.32 -16.20 -0.55
CA LEU A 53 -2.68 -16.26 -1.87
C LEU A 53 -3.40 -15.38 -2.89
N PHE A 54 -4.74 -15.36 -2.87
CA PHE A 54 -5.53 -14.47 -3.71
C PHE A 54 -5.20 -13.00 -3.39
N ILE A 55 -5.21 -12.61 -2.11
CA ILE A 55 -4.89 -11.25 -1.71
C ILE A 55 -3.46 -10.88 -2.16
N GLN A 56 -2.47 -11.75 -1.93
CA GLN A 56 -1.09 -11.51 -2.33
C GLN A 56 -0.93 -11.35 -3.85
N ARG A 57 -1.65 -12.18 -4.64
CA ARG A 57 -1.60 -12.13 -6.09
C ARG A 57 -2.14 -10.81 -6.65
N TRP A 58 -3.23 -10.30 -6.08
CA TRP A 58 -3.96 -9.13 -6.55
C TRP A 58 -3.68 -7.86 -5.73
N LEU A 59 -2.79 -7.94 -4.75
CA LEU A 59 -2.53 -6.86 -3.80
C LEU A 59 -2.32 -5.48 -4.44
N PRO A 60 -1.51 -5.32 -5.49
CA PRO A 60 -1.30 -4.02 -6.11
C PRO A 60 -2.58 -3.41 -6.69
N LEU A 61 -3.49 -4.25 -7.18
CA LEU A 61 -4.73 -3.82 -7.83
C LEU A 61 -5.67 -3.08 -6.87
N PHE A 62 -5.67 -3.47 -5.58
CA PHE A 62 -6.63 -2.95 -4.60
C PHE A 62 -6.41 -1.50 -4.20
N TYR A 63 -5.25 -0.92 -4.51
CA TYR A 63 -4.96 0.49 -4.23
C TYR A 63 -4.66 1.33 -5.49
N VAL A 64 -4.65 0.72 -6.67
CA VAL A 64 -4.54 1.42 -7.96
C VAL A 64 -5.65 2.46 -8.18
N PRO A 65 -6.91 2.27 -7.71
CA PRO A 65 -7.97 3.23 -7.97
C PRO A 65 -7.65 4.67 -7.62
N SER A 66 -6.90 4.89 -6.53
CA SER A 66 -6.49 6.24 -6.16
C SER A 66 -5.50 6.86 -7.17
N LEU A 67 -4.73 6.04 -7.89
CA LEU A 67 -3.84 6.50 -8.96
C LEU A 67 -4.61 6.81 -10.24
N VAL A 68 -5.61 5.99 -10.60
CA VAL A 68 -6.47 6.22 -11.78
C VAL A 68 -7.19 7.56 -11.68
N VAL A 69 -7.72 7.91 -10.49
CA VAL A 69 -8.39 9.21 -10.30
C VAL A 69 -7.43 10.36 -9.92
N LEU A 70 -6.12 10.11 -9.93
CA LEU A 70 -5.12 11.13 -9.61
C LEU A 70 -5.25 12.38 -10.50
N PRO A 71 -5.45 12.28 -11.83
CA PRO A 71 -5.63 13.45 -12.70
C PRO A 71 -6.72 14.40 -12.19
N LEU A 72 -7.84 13.88 -11.66
CA LEU A 72 -8.90 14.69 -11.08
C LEU A 72 -8.47 15.41 -9.79
N SER A 73 -7.60 14.77 -9.01
CA SER A 73 -7.24 15.20 -7.66
C SER A 73 -6.07 16.19 -7.62
N VAL A 74 -5.28 16.28 -8.70
CA VAL A 74 -4.08 17.12 -8.75
C VAL A 74 -4.21 18.35 -9.65
N LYS A 75 -5.36 18.54 -10.30
CA LYS A 75 -5.60 19.65 -11.23
C LYS A 75 -5.28 21.02 -10.64
N ASP A 76 -5.64 21.22 -9.38
CA ASP A 76 -5.52 22.49 -8.70
C ASP A 76 -4.21 22.61 -7.91
N ILE A 77 -3.31 21.60 -7.98
CA ILE A 77 -2.02 21.64 -7.29
C ILE A 77 -1.02 22.46 -8.12
N PRO A 78 -0.50 23.58 -7.60
CA PRO A 78 0.50 24.37 -8.30
C PRO A 78 1.76 23.56 -8.62
N ALA A 79 2.36 23.76 -9.80
CA ALA A 79 3.59 23.07 -10.22
C ALA A 79 4.74 23.22 -9.20
N ALA A 80 4.86 24.40 -8.57
CA ALA A 80 5.83 24.64 -7.50
C ALA A 80 5.63 23.70 -6.30
N SER A 81 4.38 23.43 -5.92
CA SER A 81 4.05 22.45 -4.85
C SER A 81 4.40 21.03 -5.29
N GLY A 82 4.19 20.69 -6.56
CA GLY A 82 4.62 19.41 -7.13
C GLY A 82 6.14 19.18 -7.00
N VAL A 83 6.95 20.18 -7.33
CA VAL A 83 8.42 20.13 -7.16
C VAL A 83 8.81 19.94 -5.69
N LYS A 84 8.17 20.67 -4.77
CA LYS A 84 8.40 20.51 -3.32
C LYS A 84 8.06 19.08 -2.86
N ILE A 85 6.94 18.52 -3.31
CA ILE A 85 6.53 17.14 -3.00
C ILE A 85 7.56 16.13 -3.51
N CYS A 86 8.07 16.29 -4.74
CA CYS A 86 9.13 15.43 -5.29
C CYS A 86 10.41 15.49 -4.45
N PHE A 87 10.83 16.70 -4.05
CA PHE A 87 11.98 16.89 -3.18
C PHE A 87 11.80 16.21 -1.81
N ILE A 88 10.64 16.41 -1.15
CA ILE A 88 10.33 15.79 0.14
C ILE A 88 10.28 14.26 0.00
N THR A 89 9.73 13.76 -1.11
CA THR A 89 9.59 12.32 -1.35
C THR A 89 10.95 11.67 -1.53
N ALA A 90 11.80 12.20 -2.39
CA ALA A 90 13.12 11.62 -2.68
C ALA A 90 14.08 11.78 -1.49
N GLY A 91 14.21 13.00 -0.96
CA GLY A 91 15.08 13.28 0.18
C GLY A 91 14.63 12.58 1.46
N GLY A 92 13.33 12.60 1.70
CA GLY A 92 12.74 11.92 2.84
C GLY A 92 12.83 10.39 2.76
N TRP A 93 12.74 9.79 1.56
CA TRP A 93 13.00 8.36 1.37
C TRP A 93 14.42 8.01 1.80
N LEU A 94 15.41 8.74 1.29
CA LEU A 94 16.82 8.52 1.62
C LEU A 94 17.09 8.69 3.12
N ALA A 95 16.59 9.76 3.72
CA ALA A 95 16.74 10.01 5.16
C ALA A 95 16.08 8.90 6.00
N SER A 96 14.87 8.45 5.65
CA SER A 96 14.19 7.36 6.36
C SER A 96 14.95 6.04 6.24
N LEU A 97 15.51 5.73 5.06
CA LEU A 97 16.37 4.55 4.85
C LEU A 97 17.61 4.60 5.74
N CYS A 98 18.29 5.74 5.78
CA CYS A 98 19.48 5.92 6.63
C CYS A 98 19.12 5.75 8.11
N VAL A 99 18.08 6.42 8.60
CA VAL A 99 17.67 6.34 10.02
C VAL A 99 17.30 4.91 10.39
N ALA A 100 16.46 4.23 9.59
CA ALA A 100 16.09 2.85 9.85
C ALA A 100 17.29 1.90 9.87
N GLY A 101 18.18 2.03 8.88
CA GLY A 101 19.35 1.16 8.75
C GLY A 101 20.40 1.38 9.84
N PHE A 102 20.76 2.64 10.13
CA PHE A 102 21.70 2.92 11.21
C PHE A 102 21.17 2.55 12.59
N THR A 103 19.86 2.75 12.83
CA THR A 103 19.23 2.30 14.08
C THR A 103 19.29 0.78 14.19
N ALA A 104 18.96 0.04 13.12
CA ALA A 104 19.04 -1.41 13.11
C ALA A 104 20.47 -1.91 13.38
N ILE A 105 21.48 -1.32 12.75
CA ILE A 105 22.89 -1.65 12.98
C ILE A 105 23.29 -1.35 14.42
N ALA A 106 22.90 -0.21 14.97
CA ALA A 106 23.22 0.17 16.34
C ALA A 106 22.62 -0.83 17.35
N VAL A 107 21.33 -1.13 17.23
CA VAL A 107 20.66 -2.12 18.10
C VAL A 107 21.28 -3.50 17.92
N ARG A 108 21.59 -3.90 16.69
CA ARG A 108 22.23 -5.18 16.37
C ARG A 108 23.59 -5.36 17.08
N LYS A 109 24.39 -4.30 17.12
CA LYS A 109 25.66 -4.30 17.85
C LYS A 109 25.49 -4.46 19.36
N MET A 110 24.38 -3.97 19.92
CA MET A 110 24.09 -4.06 21.36
C MET A 110 23.55 -5.44 21.74
N VAL A 111 22.65 -6.02 20.95
CA VAL A 111 21.92 -7.25 21.31
C VAL A 111 22.68 -8.51 20.88
N LYS A 112 23.46 -8.47 19.80
CA LYS A 112 24.28 -9.57 19.26
C LYS A 112 23.51 -10.89 19.06
N THR A 113 22.28 -10.81 18.53
CA THR A 113 21.46 -12.00 18.26
C THR A 113 21.99 -12.78 17.05
N GLU A 114 21.94 -14.11 17.13
CA GLU A 114 22.25 -14.99 15.99
C GLU A 114 21.10 -15.00 15.00
N MET A 115 21.43 -15.15 13.70
CA MET A 115 20.44 -15.26 12.62
C MET A 115 19.59 -16.52 12.81
N THR A 116 18.29 -16.39 12.56
CA THR A 116 17.33 -17.49 12.57
C THR A 116 16.72 -17.63 11.18
N ASP A 117 16.61 -18.87 10.70
CA ASP A 117 15.96 -19.14 9.42
C ASP A 117 14.49 -18.73 9.44
N ALA A 118 14.08 -18.08 8.36
CA ALA A 118 12.70 -17.65 8.17
C ALA A 118 11.86 -18.72 7.49
N GLU A 119 10.58 -18.73 7.80
CA GLU A 119 9.66 -19.59 7.08
C GLU A 119 9.47 -19.11 5.63
N PRO A 120 9.54 -20.01 4.62
CA PRO A 120 9.41 -19.64 3.23
C PRO A 120 8.04 -19.02 2.94
N MET A 121 8.04 -17.90 2.22
CA MET A 121 6.82 -17.26 1.77
C MET A 121 6.39 -17.84 0.42
N ALA A 122 5.11 -18.20 0.31
CA ALA A 122 4.55 -18.69 -0.94
C ALA A 122 4.55 -17.56 -1.99
N LYS A 123 5.00 -17.88 -3.22
CA LYS A 123 4.94 -16.93 -4.34
C LYS A 123 3.64 -17.13 -5.10
N PRO A 124 2.93 -16.04 -5.50
CA PRO A 124 1.76 -16.15 -6.34
C PRO A 124 2.09 -16.80 -7.70
N SER A 125 1.14 -17.56 -8.25
CA SER A 125 1.27 -18.13 -9.59
C SER A 125 1.23 -17.03 -10.67
N PRO A 126 1.97 -17.19 -11.78
CA PRO A 126 1.89 -16.28 -12.92
C PRO A 126 0.50 -16.32 -13.57
N PHE A 127 0.17 -15.30 -14.34
CA PHE A 127 -1.09 -15.23 -15.07
C PHE A 127 -1.08 -16.16 -16.29
N SER A 128 -2.16 -16.91 -16.49
CA SER A 128 -2.32 -17.79 -17.64
C SER A 128 -2.81 -17.01 -18.88
N PRO A 129 -2.49 -17.49 -20.10
CA PRO A 129 -3.05 -16.90 -21.32
C PRO A 129 -4.59 -16.90 -21.33
N LEU A 130 -5.22 -17.93 -20.76
CA LEU A 130 -6.68 -18.04 -20.68
C LEU A 130 -7.27 -16.91 -19.83
N GLU A 131 -6.64 -16.57 -18.70
CA GLU A 131 -7.08 -15.44 -17.86
C GLU A 131 -7.02 -14.13 -18.65
N ILE A 132 -5.94 -13.91 -19.42
CA ILE A 132 -5.78 -12.70 -20.24
C ILE A 132 -6.87 -12.62 -21.32
N TRP A 133 -7.13 -13.72 -22.03
CA TRP A 133 -8.19 -13.77 -23.05
C TRP A 133 -9.59 -13.57 -22.44
N ALA A 134 -9.87 -14.16 -21.28
CA ALA A 134 -11.15 -13.97 -20.60
C ALA A 134 -11.38 -12.50 -20.22
N TRP A 135 -10.38 -11.85 -19.61
CA TRP A 135 -10.48 -10.43 -19.27
C TRP A 135 -10.54 -9.51 -20.50
N SER A 136 -9.84 -9.86 -21.58
CA SER A 136 -9.95 -9.15 -22.87
C SER A 136 -11.36 -9.24 -23.47
N GLY A 137 -11.98 -10.41 -23.39
CA GLY A 137 -13.38 -10.60 -23.80
C GLY A 137 -14.35 -9.77 -22.96
N VAL A 138 -14.18 -9.79 -21.64
CA VAL A 138 -15.00 -8.95 -20.73
C VAL A 138 -14.83 -7.47 -21.08
N PHE A 139 -13.59 -7.01 -21.30
CA PHE A 139 -13.32 -5.63 -21.69
C PHE A 139 -14.05 -5.24 -22.97
N LEU A 140 -13.86 -5.99 -24.06
CA LEU A 140 -14.42 -5.67 -25.36
C LEU A 140 -15.94 -5.65 -25.35
N VAL A 141 -16.56 -6.71 -24.80
CA VAL A 141 -18.03 -6.80 -24.76
C VAL A 141 -18.63 -5.69 -23.92
N SER A 142 -18.11 -5.47 -22.71
CA SER A 142 -18.68 -4.46 -21.82
C SER A 142 -18.40 -3.03 -22.28
N PHE A 143 -17.27 -2.78 -22.95
CA PHE A 143 -16.96 -1.49 -23.56
C PHE A 143 -17.96 -1.13 -24.66
N VAL A 144 -18.24 -2.08 -25.58
CA VAL A 144 -19.23 -1.88 -26.65
C VAL A 144 -20.63 -1.70 -26.07
N VAL A 145 -21.03 -2.53 -25.10
CA VAL A 145 -22.33 -2.38 -24.40
C VAL A 145 -22.46 -1.00 -23.77
N ALA A 146 -21.43 -0.51 -23.10
CA ALA A 146 -21.44 0.79 -22.45
C ALA A 146 -21.50 1.95 -23.45
N LEU A 147 -20.90 1.81 -24.64
CA LEU A 147 -21.01 2.82 -25.72
C LEU A 147 -22.43 2.89 -26.30
N LEU A 148 -23.05 1.73 -26.52
CA LEU A 148 -24.40 1.67 -27.14
C LEU A 148 -25.50 1.98 -26.13
N TYR A 149 -25.35 1.54 -24.88
CA TYR A 149 -26.36 1.63 -23.82
C TYR A 149 -25.75 2.18 -22.53
N ARG A 150 -25.64 3.49 -22.40
CA ARG A 150 -24.94 4.20 -21.30
C ARG A 150 -25.44 3.88 -19.90
N THR A 151 -26.65 3.39 -19.78
CA THR A 151 -27.29 3.04 -18.50
C THR A 151 -27.80 1.59 -18.47
N ALA A 152 -27.20 0.68 -19.26
CA ALA A 152 -27.62 -0.72 -19.36
C ALA A 152 -27.71 -1.42 -17.99
N LEU A 153 -26.86 -1.05 -17.02
CA LEU A 153 -26.87 -1.58 -15.66
C LEU A 153 -27.48 -0.59 -14.64
N GLY A 154 -28.41 0.24 -15.10
CA GLY A 154 -29.16 1.19 -14.28
C GLY A 154 -28.50 2.58 -14.14
N THR A 155 -27.19 2.65 -14.05
CA THR A 155 -26.43 3.92 -13.98
C THR A 155 -25.21 3.89 -14.89
N ALA A 156 -24.68 5.07 -15.23
CA ALA A 156 -23.46 5.18 -16.04
C ALA A 156 -22.25 4.54 -15.33
N ALA A 157 -22.08 4.77 -14.02
CA ALA A 157 -20.98 4.20 -13.25
C ALA A 157 -21.03 2.66 -13.25
N ARG A 158 -22.18 2.06 -13.00
CA ARG A 158 -22.36 0.60 -13.05
C ARG A 158 -22.15 0.04 -14.44
N THR A 159 -22.59 0.74 -15.47
CA THR A 159 -22.42 0.30 -16.86
C THR A 159 -20.96 0.36 -17.29
N CYS A 160 -20.20 1.37 -16.83
CA CYS A 160 -18.77 1.48 -17.08
C CYS A 160 -17.92 0.54 -16.22
N LEU A 161 -18.45 0.05 -15.09
CA LEU A 161 -17.70 -0.77 -14.13
C LEU A 161 -16.99 -1.98 -14.77
N PRO A 162 -17.67 -2.84 -15.59
CA PRO A 162 -17.01 -4.06 -16.08
C PRO A 162 -15.82 -3.78 -16.99
N PHE A 163 -15.91 -2.84 -17.95
CA PHE A 163 -14.78 -2.56 -18.84
C PHE A 163 -13.65 -1.79 -18.12
N LEU A 164 -13.97 -0.89 -17.20
CA LEU A 164 -12.97 -0.17 -16.40
C LEU A 164 -12.24 -1.12 -15.44
N LEU A 165 -12.96 -2.07 -14.84
CA LEU A 165 -12.36 -3.13 -14.04
C LEU A 165 -11.45 -4.02 -14.89
N ALA A 166 -11.95 -4.47 -16.04
CA ALA A 166 -11.20 -5.34 -16.94
C ALA A 166 -9.94 -4.67 -17.47
N SER A 167 -9.99 -3.38 -17.85
CA SER A 167 -8.81 -2.63 -18.28
C SER A 167 -7.78 -2.51 -17.17
N THR A 168 -8.21 -2.26 -15.93
CA THR A 168 -7.32 -2.20 -14.76
C THR A 168 -6.63 -3.54 -14.53
N VAL A 169 -7.38 -4.65 -14.57
CA VAL A 169 -6.85 -6.02 -14.41
C VAL A 169 -5.88 -6.38 -15.53
N LEU A 170 -6.24 -6.11 -16.79
CA LEU A 170 -5.39 -6.36 -17.95
C LEU A 170 -4.07 -5.57 -17.87
N GLY A 171 -4.13 -4.30 -17.48
CA GLY A 171 -2.94 -3.49 -17.26
C GLY A 171 -2.00 -4.10 -16.22
N TYR A 172 -2.55 -4.69 -15.14
CA TYR A 172 -1.77 -5.40 -14.14
C TYR A 172 -1.15 -6.69 -14.67
N MET A 173 -1.92 -7.51 -15.40
CA MET A 173 -1.42 -8.76 -15.99
C MET A 173 -0.29 -8.49 -16.97
N VAL A 174 -0.49 -7.54 -17.90
CA VAL A 174 0.52 -7.14 -18.89
C VAL A 174 1.76 -6.58 -18.18
N GLY A 175 1.59 -5.64 -17.25
CA GLY A 175 2.69 -5.05 -16.48
C GLY A 175 3.48 -6.10 -15.70
N SER A 176 2.80 -7.11 -15.16
CA SER A 176 3.43 -8.22 -14.43
C SER A 176 4.23 -9.17 -15.36
N GLY A 177 3.88 -9.22 -16.64
CA GLY A 177 4.59 -10.01 -17.66
C GLY A 177 5.81 -9.30 -18.29
N LEU A 178 5.97 -7.98 -18.09
CA LEU A 178 7.07 -7.23 -18.68
C LEU A 178 8.46 -7.71 -18.23
N PRO A 179 9.51 -7.57 -19.06
CA PRO A 179 10.89 -7.84 -18.67
C PRO A 179 11.34 -6.96 -17.49
N SER A 180 12.25 -7.47 -16.66
CA SER A 180 12.72 -6.81 -15.44
C SER A 180 13.28 -5.38 -15.67
N GLY A 181 13.94 -5.16 -16.80
CA GLY A 181 14.46 -3.84 -17.18
C GLY A 181 13.35 -2.82 -17.45
N VAL A 182 12.27 -3.24 -18.11
CA VAL A 182 11.11 -2.38 -18.41
C VAL A 182 10.27 -2.11 -17.16
N LYS A 183 10.13 -3.09 -16.28
CA LYS A 183 9.41 -2.95 -14.99
C LYS A 183 9.99 -1.88 -14.08
N LYS A 184 11.23 -1.47 -14.26
CA LYS A 184 11.83 -0.36 -13.49
C LYS A 184 11.12 0.96 -13.73
N VAL A 185 10.63 1.19 -14.95
CA VAL A 185 9.89 2.40 -15.35
C VAL A 185 8.39 2.09 -15.40
N PHE A 186 8.01 1.04 -16.13
CA PHE A 186 6.62 0.59 -16.25
C PHE A 186 6.31 -0.49 -15.21
N HIS A 187 6.31 -0.09 -13.96
CA HIS A 187 5.91 -1.00 -12.89
C HIS A 187 4.46 -1.48 -13.08
N PRO A 188 4.10 -2.72 -12.72
CA PRO A 188 2.73 -3.23 -12.90
C PRO A 188 1.62 -2.31 -12.40
N ILE A 189 1.85 -1.59 -11.31
CA ILE A 189 0.91 -0.59 -10.75
C ILE A 189 0.70 0.59 -11.71
N ILE A 190 1.78 1.08 -12.35
CA ILE A 190 1.69 2.15 -13.34
C ILE A 190 0.95 1.65 -14.57
N CYS A 191 1.26 0.43 -15.04
CA CYS A 191 0.55 -0.18 -16.17
C CYS A 191 -0.95 -0.33 -15.90
N CYS A 192 -1.34 -0.66 -14.65
CA CYS A 192 -2.73 -0.69 -14.23
C CYS A 192 -3.42 0.66 -14.41
N ALA A 193 -2.84 1.72 -13.83
CA ALA A 193 -3.42 3.05 -13.85
C ALA A 193 -3.51 3.55 -15.30
N LEU A 194 -2.41 3.48 -16.06
CA LEU A 194 -2.39 3.89 -17.48
C LEU A 194 -3.41 3.13 -18.33
N SER A 195 -3.58 1.82 -18.13
CA SER A 195 -4.56 1.03 -18.86
C SER A 195 -6.00 1.48 -18.58
N ALA A 196 -6.31 1.74 -17.31
CA ALA A 196 -7.62 2.25 -16.91
C ALA A 196 -7.86 3.67 -17.44
N ASP A 197 -6.85 4.55 -17.36
CA ASP A 197 -6.93 5.93 -17.87
C ASP A 197 -7.09 5.97 -19.38
N LEU A 198 -6.36 5.13 -20.13
CA LEU A 198 -6.51 5.01 -21.58
C LEU A 198 -7.91 4.50 -21.96
N ALA A 199 -8.43 3.51 -21.23
CA ALA A 199 -9.79 3.03 -21.47
C ALA A 199 -10.83 4.09 -21.14
N ALA A 200 -10.65 4.85 -20.06
CA ALA A 200 -11.53 5.97 -19.69
C ALA A 200 -11.46 7.11 -20.73
N LEU A 201 -10.26 7.43 -21.23
CA LEU A 201 -10.05 8.43 -22.27
C LEU A 201 -10.73 8.01 -23.59
N ALA A 202 -10.50 6.76 -24.03
CA ALA A 202 -11.13 6.23 -25.25
C ALA A 202 -12.66 6.24 -25.15
N PHE A 203 -13.20 5.79 -24.01
CA PHE A 203 -14.64 5.82 -23.77
C PHE A 203 -15.18 7.26 -23.73
N GLY A 204 -14.50 8.15 -23.00
CA GLY A 204 -14.89 9.55 -22.88
C GLY A 204 -14.89 10.28 -24.22
N PHE A 205 -13.93 9.98 -25.10
CA PHE A 205 -13.87 10.52 -26.46
C PHE A 205 -14.99 9.97 -27.34
N LEU A 206 -15.17 8.66 -27.42
CA LEU A 206 -16.18 8.02 -28.25
C LEU A 206 -17.62 8.32 -27.81
N SER A 207 -17.84 8.41 -26.51
CA SER A 207 -19.14 8.76 -25.93
C SER A 207 -19.40 10.27 -25.86
N GLN A 208 -18.41 11.10 -26.21
CA GLN A 208 -18.46 12.56 -26.10
C GLN A 208 -18.71 13.08 -24.67
N SER A 209 -18.43 12.26 -23.63
CA SER A 209 -18.61 12.65 -22.24
C SER A 209 -17.37 13.32 -21.65
N GLY A 210 -16.20 13.17 -22.28
CA GLY A 210 -14.92 13.62 -21.75
C GLY A 210 -14.32 12.65 -20.74
N LEU A 211 -13.07 12.88 -20.35
CA LEU A 211 -12.32 12.00 -19.43
C LEU A 211 -12.83 12.09 -17.99
N ASP A 212 -13.03 13.32 -17.50
CA ASP A 212 -13.31 13.58 -16.08
C ASP A 212 -14.57 12.88 -15.55
N PRO A 213 -15.73 12.91 -16.26
CA PRO A 213 -16.90 12.17 -15.84
C PRO A 213 -16.65 10.66 -15.78
N VAL A 214 -15.87 10.10 -16.73
CA VAL A 214 -15.57 8.66 -16.75
C VAL A 214 -14.68 8.25 -15.59
N LEU A 215 -13.68 9.05 -15.23
CA LEU A 215 -12.90 8.85 -14.02
C LEU A 215 -13.76 8.98 -12.76
N GLY A 216 -14.75 9.88 -12.76
CA GLY A 216 -15.76 9.96 -11.71
C GLY A 216 -16.64 8.69 -11.61
N TYR A 217 -16.94 8.04 -12.75
CA TYR A 217 -17.62 6.73 -12.76
C TYR A 217 -16.74 5.59 -12.29
N TYR A 218 -15.41 5.70 -12.48
CA TYR A 218 -14.45 4.70 -11.99
C TYR A 218 -14.41 4.64 -10.46
N LEU A 219 -14.42 5.78 -9.78
CA LEU A 219 -14.39 5.88 -8.31
C LEU A 219 -15.45 6.88 -7.83
N THR A 220 -16.63 6.37 -7.51
CA THR A 220 -17.79 7.19 -7.12
C THR A 220 -17.80 7.54 -5.64
N LYS A 221 -17.18 6.70 -4.79
CA LYS A 221 -17.25 6.76 -3.32
C LYS A 221 -18.67 6.62 -2.75
N VAL A 222 -19.61 6.11 -3.55
CA VAL A 222 -21.02 5.93 -3.20
C VAL A 222 -21.37 4.45 -3.15
N SER A 223 -21.67 3.93 -1.97
CA SER A 223 -21.94 2.50 -1.76
C SER A 223 -23.15 1.95 -2.54
N SER A 224 -24.15 2.80 -2.82
CA SER A 224 -25.33 2.43 -3.59
C SER A 224 -25.09 2.43 -5.11
N ASN A 225 -24.00 3.03 -5.58
CA ASN A 225 -23.66 3.15 -6.99
C ASN A 225 -22.14 3.00 -7.21
N PRO A 226 -21.56 1.81 -6.90
CA PRO A 226 -20.12 1.63 -6.96
C PRO A 226 -19.60 1.60 -8.39
N GLY A 227 -18.43 2.23 -8.63
CA GLY A 227 -17.61 2.07 -9.81
C GLY A 227 -16.58 0.95 -9.64
N ALA A 228 -15.75 0.73 -10.67
CA ALA A 228 -14.69 -0.30 -10.64
C ALA A 228 -13.68 -0.07 -9.52
N GLY A 229 -13.30 1.19 -9.29
CA GLY A 229 -12.38 1.57 -8.22
C GLY A 229 -12.95 1.30 -6.82
N ASP A 230 -14.26 1.54 -6.63
CA ASP A 230 -14.92 1.27 -5.34
C ASP A 230 -14.91 -0.24 -5.01
N VAL A 231 -15.12 -1.10 -6.03
CA VAL A 231 -15.04 -2.55 -5.87
C VAL A 231 -13.62 -2.97 -5.45
N LEU A 232 -12.59 -2.47 -6.14
CA LEU A 232 -11.20 -2.79 -5.83
C LEU A 232 -10.79 -2.29 -4.43
N MET A 233 -11.12 -1.05 -4.07
CA MET A 233 -10.84 -0.50 -2.75
C MET A 233 -11.60 -1.21 -1.62
N GLY A 234 -12.71 -1.88 -1.94
CA GLY A 234 -13.42 -2.74 -0.98
C GLY A 234 -12.57 -3.87 -0.40
N PHE A 235 -11.48 -4.26 -1.06
CA PHE A 235 -10.52 -5.26 -0.57
C PHE A 235 -9.46 -4.70 0.40
N LEU A 236 -9.38 -3.39 0.63
CA LEU A 236 -8.37 -2.81 1.54
C LEU A 236 -8.51 -3.34 2.97
N GLY A 237 -9.73 -3.51 3.46
CA GLY A 237 -9.98 -4.13 4.77
C GLY A 237 -9.42 -5.55 4.85
N PRO A 238 -9.82 -6.49 3.97
CA PRO A 238 -9.22 -7.82 3.86
C PRO A 238 -7.69 -7.84 3.73
N VAL A 239 -7.10 -6.89 2.99
CA VAL A 239 -5.64 -6.74 2.89
C VAL A 239 -5.02 -6.48 4.26
N ILE A 240 -5.55 -5.52 5.02
CA ILE A 240 -5.04 -5.21 6.37
C ILE A 240 -5.18 -6.43 7.29
N LEU A 241 -6.33 -7.12 7.25
CA LEU A 241 -6.55 -8.34 8.04
C LEU A 241 -5.56 -9.45 7.70
N SER A 242 -5.15 -9.57 6.42
CA SER A 242 -4.18 -10.59 5.97
C SER A 242 -2.79 -10.43 6.59
N PHE A 243 -2.42 -9.24 7.04
CA PHE A 243 -1.14 -9.01 7.73
C PHE A 243 -1.02 -9.78 9.04
N ALA A 244 -2.14 -10.07 9.73
CA ALA A 244 -2.14 -10.90 10.92
C ALA A 244 -1.55 -12.29 10.67
N PHE A 245 -1.95 -12.93 9.56
CA PHE A 245 -1.45 -14.24 9.17
C PHE A 245 0.03 -14.21 8.76
N SER A 246 0.44 -13.18 8.03
CA SER A 246 1.84 -12.99 7.62
C SER A 246 2.75 -12.79 8.84
N MET A 247 2.33 -11.96 9.80
CA MET A 247 3.05 -11.74 11.06
C MET A 247 3.11 -13.00 11.90
N PHE A 248 1.99 -13.73 12.02
CA PHE A 248 1.93 -14.98 12.76
C PHE A 248 2.85 -16.04 12.16
N LYS A 249 2.92 -16.13 10.84
CA LYS A 249 3.85 -17.04 10.16
C LYS A 249 5.30 -16.78 10.53
N GLN A 250 5.69 -15.54 10.71
CA GLN A 250 7.05 -15.12 11.06
C GLN A 250 7.28 -14.90 12.58
N ARG A 251 6.35 -15.37 13.45
CA ARG A 251 6.38 -15.08 14.88
C ARG A 251 7.66 -15.49 15.59
N LYS A 252 8.28 -16.60 15.18
CA LYS A 252 9.54 -17.06 15.77
C LYS A 252 10.68 -16.08 15.52
N LEU A 253 10.77 -15.59 14.28
CA LEU A 253 11.75 -14.60 13.85
C LEU A 253 11.50 -13.25 14.54
N VAL A 254 10.23 -12.81 14.63
CA VAL A 254 9.85 -11.60 15.37
C VAL A 254 10.27 -11.69 16.83
N LYS A 255 10.02 -12.83 17.50
CA LYS A 255 10.40 -13.04 18.89
C LYS A 255 11.91 -12.99 19.08
N ARG A 256 12.69 -13.61 18.18
CA ARG A 256 14.16 -13.66 18.26
C ARG A 256 14.80 -12.29 18.05
N HIS A 257 14.32 -11.52 17.08
CA HIS A 257 14.86 -10.23 16.68
C HIS A 257 13.97 -9.04 17.08
N ALA A 258 13.22 -9.21 18.18
CA ALA A 258 12.23 -8.20 18.59
C ALA A 258 12.87 -6.82 18.83
N ALA A 259 14.01 -6.77 19.52
CA ALA A 259 14.69 -5.52 19.83
C ALA A 259 15.09 -4.76 18.56
N GLU A 260 15.74 -5.46 17.61
CA GLU A 260 16.17 -4.87 16.34
C GLU A 260 14.99 -4.38 15.49
N ILE A 261 13.95 -5.21 15.37
CA ILE A 261 12.79 -4.94 14.53
C ILE A 261 11.97 -3.79 15.13
N PHE A 262 11.50 -3.94 16.37
CA PHE A 262 10.58 -2.97 16.98
C PHE A 262 11.22 -1.60 17.16
N THR A 263 12.44 -1.54 17.72
CA THR A 263 13.13 -0.27 17.93
C THR A 263 13.36 0.46 16.60
N SER A 264 13.88 -0.24 15.59
CA SER A 264 14.21 0.39 14.31
C SER A 264 12.96 0.85 13.55
N VAL A 265 11.90 0.04 13.56
CA VAL A 265 10.66 0.40 12.87
C VAL A 265 9.95 1.55 13.57
N ILE A 266 9.90 1.57 14.90
CA ILE A 266 9.31 2.68 15.68
C ILE A 266 10.06 3.98 15.40
N VAL A 267 11.39 3.97 15.52
CA VAL A 267 12.23 5.15 15.27
C VAL A 267 12.07 5.62 13.84
N ALA A 268 12.14 4.73 12.85
CA ALA A 268 11.98 5.08 11.45
C ALA A 268 10.59 5.65 11.12
N THR A 269 9.54 5.08 11.72
CA THR A 269 8.17 5.53 11.51
C THR A 269 7.96 6.92 12.08
N LEU A 270 8.34 7.15 13.33
CA LEU A 270 8.26 8.48 13.95
C LEU A 270 9.09 9.49 13.17
N PHE A 271 10.33 9.16 12.84
CA PHE A 271 11.19 10.01 12.02
C PHE A 271 10.52 10.37 10.69
N SER A 272 9.96 9.39 9.98
CA SER A 272 9.31 9.64 8.69
C SER A 272 8.11 10.59 8.81
N LEU A 273 7.25 10.39 9.80
CA LEU A 273 6.07 11.24 10.02
C LEU A 273 6.48 12.67 10.35
N TYR A 274 7.33 12.85 11.37
CA TYR A 274 7.71 14.16 11.87
C TYR A 274 8.64 14.93 10.92
N SER A 275 9.61 14.24 10.29
CA SER A 275 10.48 14.89 9.29
C SER A 275 9.71 15.35 8.07
N THR A 276 8.71 14.57 7.61
CA THR A 276 7.85 14.97 6.50
C THR A 276 7.03 16.21 6.84
N ALA A 277 6.42 16.26 8.03
CA ALA A 277 5.69 17.40 8.53
C ALA A 277 6.59 18.67 8.61
N LEU A 278 7.77 18.51 9.24
CA LEU A 278 8.73 19.61 9.43
C LEU A 278 9.28 20.14 8.09
N VAL A 279 9.72 19.25 7.21
CA VAL A 279 10.29 19.66 5.91
C VAL A 279 9.19 20.28 5.04
N GLY A 280 7.95 19.74 5.06
CA GLY A 280 6.82 20.35 4.38
C GLY A 280 6.61 21.81 4.78
N ARG A 281 6.61 22.09 6.08
CA ARG A 281 6.55 23.46 6.60
C ARG A 281 7.73 24.32 6.16
N LEU A 282 8.98 23.82 6.32
CA LEU A 282 10.18 24.55 6.00
C LEU A 282 10.29 24.97 4.54
N VAL A 283 9.83 24.11 3.61
CA VAL A 283 9.78 24.45 2.18
C VAL A 283 8.54 25.24 1.78
N GLY A 284 7.67 25.55 2.73
CA GLY A 284 6.41 26.28 2.49
C GLY A 284 5.43 25.48 1.63
N LEU A 285 5.29 24.18 1.87
CA LEU A 285 4.23 23.38 1.27
C LEU A 285 2.92 23.62 2.02
N GLU A 286 1.83 23.71 1.28
CA GLU A 286 0.50 23.92 1.87
C GLU A 286 0.17 22.83 2.91
N PRO A 287 -0.46 23.18 4.07
CA PRO A 287 -0.78 22.25 5.14
C PRO A 287 -1.54 20.99 4.68
N THR A 288 -2.57 21.16 3.86
CA THR A 288 -3.39 20.05 3.31
C THR A 288 -2.57 19.11 2.42
N LEU A 289 -1.64 19.63 1.61
CA LEU A 289 -0.72 18.84 0.82
C LEU A 289 0.33 18.15 1.70
N THR A 290 0.84 18.85 2.72
CA THR A 290 1.79 18.29 3.67
C THR A 290 1.19 17.10 4.41
N VAL A 291 -0.03 17.24 4.93
CA VAL A 291 -0.76 16.15 5.60
C VAL A 291 -0.95 14.95 4.67
N SER A 292 -1.28 15.21 3.40
CA SER A 292 -1.48 14.16 2.40
C SER A 292 -0.25 13.29 2.15
N ILE A 293 0.96 13.84 2.31
CA ILE A 293 2.22 13.14 2.04
C ILE A 293 2.92 12.59 3.29
N ILE A 294 2.39 12.86 4.51
CA ILE A 294 2.97 12.36 5.77
C ILE A 294 3.23 10.84 5.74
N PRO A 295 2.27 9.98 5.33
CA PRO A 295 2.46 8.53 5.40
C PRO A 295 3.18 7.95 4.17
N ARG A 296 4.04 8.70 3.49
CA ARG A 296 4.71 8.33 2.24
C ARG A 296 5.52 7.02 2.29
N CYS A 297 6.05 6.65 3.45
CA CYS A 297 6.82 5.40 3.66
C CYS A 297 5.94 4.22 4.06
N ILE A 298 4.63 4.42 4.22
CA ILE A 298 3.67 3.41 4.66
C ILE A 298 2.95 2.82 3.45
N THR A 299 2.61 1.53 3.50
CA THR A 299 1.84 0.90 2.42
C THR A 299 0.52 1.62 2.15
N VAL A 300 0.11 1.72 0.87
CA VAL A 300 -1.05 2.53 0.45
C VAL A 300 -2.31 2.22 1.27
N ALA A 301 -2.60 0.94 1.55
CA ALA A 301 -3.79 0.55 2.31
C ALA A 301 -3.87 1.23 3.70
N LEU A 302 -2.74 1.25 4.43
CA LEU A 302 -2.66 1.87 5.75
C LEU A 302 -2.44 3.38 5.66
N ALA A 303 -1.72 3.86 4.64
CA ALA A 303 -1.55 5.29 4.39
C ALA A 303 -2.90 5.99 4.15
N LEU A 304 -3.79 5.39 3.35
CA LEU A 304 -5.15 5.90 3.14
C LEU A 304 -5.98 5.90 4.42
N SER A 305 -5.80 4.89 5.27
CA SER A 305 -6.43 4.87 6.60
C SER A 305 -5.89 5.97 7.51
N ILE A 306 -4.58 6.25 7.47
CA ILE A 306 -3.95 7.32 8.25
C ILE A 306 -4.45 8.70 7.83
N VAL A 307 -4.47 8.99 6.53
CA VAL A 307 -4.90 10.32 6.08
C VAL A 307 -6.38 10.59 6.32
N SER A 308 -7.20 9.56 6.50
CA SER A 308 -8.60 9.75 6.90
C SER A 308 -8.80 10.36 8.30
N PHE A 309 -7.74 10.39 9.13
CA PHE A 309 -7.76 11.10 10.41
C PHE A 309 -7.56 12.62 10.29
N PHE A 310 -7.13 13.09 9.12
CA PHE A 310 -6.79 14.49 8.89
C PHE A 310 -7.79 15.11 7.91
N GLU A 311 -8.35 16.25 8.28
CA GLU A 311 -9.29 16.98 7.43
C GLU A 311 -8.56 17.59 6.23
N GLY A 312 -9.22 17.60 5.08
CA GLY A 312 -8.68 18.16 3.84
C GLY A 312 -7.58 17.37 3.15
N ALA A 313 -7.17 16.22 3.69
CA ALA A 313 -6.14 15.39 3.07
C ALA A 313 -6.61 14.79 1.74
N ASN A 314 -5.74 14.85 0.71
CA ASN A 314 -5.98 14.30 -0.61
C ASN A 314 -5.52 12.85 -0.71
N SER A 315 -6.46 11.90 -0.63
CA SER A 315 -6.18 10.46 -0.67
C SER A 315 -5.49 10.01 -1.96
N SER A 316 -5.80 10.62 -3.10
CA SER A 316 -5.18 10.27 -4.38
C SER A 316 -3.73 10.72 -4.44
N LEU A 317 -3.43 11.93 -3.93
CA LEU A 317 -2.07 12.41 -3.77
C LEU A 317 -1.27 11.51 -2.80
N THR A 318 -1.89 11.09 -1.68
CA THR A 318 -1.28 10.14 -0.75
C THR A 318 -0.87 8.85 -1.46
N ALA A 319 -1.78 8.23 -2.21
CA ALA A 319 -1.48 7.01 -2.94
C ALA A 319 -0.36 7.22 -3.97
N ALA A 320 -0.38 8.32 -4.70
CA ALA A 320 0.64 8.65 -5.68
C ALA A 320 2.03 8.80 -5.04
N VAL A 321 2.13 9.57 -3.96
CA VAL A 321 3.41 9.80 -3.26
C VAL A 321 3.94 8.52 -2.61
N VAL A 322 3.08 7.69 -2.05
CA VAL A 322 3.46 6.35 -1.55
C VAL A 322 4.02 5.50 -2.68
N VAL A 323 3.32 5.40 -3.83
CA VAL A 323 3.82 4.62 -4.97
C VAL A 323 5.14 5.15 -5.50
N VAL A 324 5.29 6.48 -5.66
CA VAL A 324 6.55 7.11 -6.09
C VAL A 324 7.68 6.81 -5.09
N THR A 325 7.43 6.92 -3.78
CA THR A 325 8.40 6.55 -2.73
C THR A 325 8.85 5.10 -2.89
N GLY A 326 7.91 4.19 -3.09
CA GLY A 326 8.20 2.77 -3.32
C GLY A 326 8.96 2.50 -4.61
N LEU A 327 8.66 3.21 -5.71
CA LEU A 327 9.39 3.09 -6.98
C LEU A 327 10.83 3.62 -6.87
N ILE A 328 11.04 4.73 -6.15
CA ILE A 328 12.39 5.21 -5.82
C ILE A 328 13.14 4.11 -5.07
N GLY A 329 12.55 3.56 -4.02
CA GLY A 329 13.12 2.44 -3.28
C GLY A 329 13.42 1.24 -4.16
N ALA A 330 12.46 0.79 -4.95
CA ALA A 330 12.63 -0.38 -5.82
C ALA A 330 13.81 -0.23 -6.81
N ASN A 331 14.09 0.97 -7.26
CA ASN A 331 15.18 1.24 -8.20
C ASN A 331 16.53 1.51 -7.54
N PHE A 332 16.56 2.17 -6.38
CA PHE A 332 17.79 2.71 -5.80
C PHE A 332 18.21 2.09 -4.47
N VAL A 333 17.32 1.38 -3.75
CA VAL A 333 17.58 0.90 -2.39
C VAL A 333 18.87 0.07 -2.32
N GLN A 334 19.06 -0.90 -3.21
CA GLN A 334 20.23 -1.77 -3.18
C GLN A 334 21.53 -0.99 -3.35
N ALA A 335 21.58 -0.11 -4.36
CA ALA A 335 22.77 0.70 -4.63
C ALA A 335 23.11 1.63 -3.45
N VAL A 336 22.10 2.18 -2.76
CA VAL A 336 22.32 3.04 -1.59
C VAL A 336 22.78 2.22 -0.40
N LEU A 337 22.19 1.05 -0.12
CA LEU A 337 22.62 0.15 0.95
C LEU A 337 24.06 -0.32 0.76
N ASP A 338 24.46 -0.66 -0.47
CA ASP A 338 25.81 -1.07 -0.82
C ASP A 338 26.80 0.10 -0.62
N LYS A 339 26.43 1.30 -1.08
CA LYS A 339 27.26 2.52 -0.92
C LYS A 339 27.43 2.91 0.55
N LEU A 340 26.39 2.70 1.38
CA LEU A 340 26.45 2.91 2.82
C LEU A 340 27.11 1.77 3.60
N ASN A 341 27.57 0.71 2.88
CA ASN A 341 28.20 -0.47 3.44
C ASN A 341 27.32 -1.21 4.47
N PHE A 342 26.00 -1.21 4.29
CA PHE A 342 25.08 -2.00 5.09
C PHE A 342 25.14 -3.46 4.62
N ARG A 343 25.77 -4.34 5.39
CA ARG A 343 25.99 -5.76 5.03
C ARG A 343 25.07 -6.74 5.75
N ASP A 344 24.53 -6.33 6.89
CA ASP A 344 23.65 -7.18 7.70
C ASP A 344 22.25 -7.30 7.05
N PRO A 345 21.75 -8.52 6.75
CA PRO A 345 20.45 -8.71 6.11
C PRO A 345 19.28 -8.16 6.91
N ILE A 346 19.38 -8.17 8.26
CA ILE A 346 18.36 -7.61 9.15
C ILE A 346 18.26 -6.10 8.92
N ALA A 347 19.39 -5.41 8.98
CA ALA A 347 19.43 -3.96 8.78
C ALA A 347 19.01 -3.57 7.34
N ARG A 348 19.44 -4.33 6.33
CA ARG A 348 19.05 -4.11 4.93
C ARG A 348 17.54 -4.28 4.74
N GLY A 349 16.97 -5.36 5.31
CA GLY A 349 15.54 -5.63 5.24
C GLY A 349 14.69 -4.56 5.92
N ILE A 350 15.05 -4.19 7.16
CA ILE A 350 14.33 -3.17 7.93
C ILE A 350 14.44 -1.79 7.26
N ALA A 351 15.64 -1.38 6.83
CA ALA A 351 15.86 -0.10 6.17
C ALA A 351 15.02 0.04 4.88
N THR A 352 15.03 -1.01 4.07
CA THR A 352 14.27 -1.06 2.81
C THR A 352 12.77 -0.92 3.05
N ALA A 353 12.25 -1.77 3.93
CA ALA A 353 10.81 -1.84 4.13
C ALA A 353 10.24 -0.61 4.86
N SER A 354 10.98 -0.06 5.83
CA SER A 354 10.56 1.14 6.56
C SER A 354 10.67 2.44 5.74
N SER A 355 11.40 2.43 4.63
CA SER A 355 11.53 3.60 3.75
C SER A 355 10.74 3.49 2.46
N ALA A 356 10.58 2.28 1.91
CA ALA A 356 10.00 2.03 0.59
C ALA A 356 8.90 0.95 0.59
N HIS A 357 8.41 0.57 1.76
CA HIS A 357 7.32 -0.37 1.98
C HIS A 357 7.38 -1.63 1.09
N GLY A 358 6.23 -2.14 0.60
CA GLY A 358 6.14 -3.38 -0.16
C GLY A 358 6.86 -3.35 -1.52
N LEU A 359 6.95 -2.20 -2.19
CA LEU A 359 7.62 -2.09 -3.49
C LEU A 359 9.15 -2.24 -3.35
N GLY A 360 9.75 -1.54 -2.38
CA GLY A 360 11.16 -1.72 -2.05
C GLY A 360 11.46 -3.14 -1.58
N THR A 361 10.57 -3.71 -0.74
CA THR A 361 10.65 -5.10 -0.29
C THR A 361 10.72 -6.07 -1.46
N ALA A 362 9.81 -5.95 -2.43
CA ALA A 362 9.78 -6.84 -3.60
C ALA A 362 11.08 -6.76 -4.43
N ALA A 363 11.62 -5.56 -4.59
CA ALA A 363 12.84 -5.34 -5.36
C ALA A 363 14.08 -5.91 -4.66
N LEU A 364 14.25 -5.66 -3.36
CA LEU A 364 15.40 -6.19 -2.60
C LEU A 364 15.33 -7.70 -2.48
N SER A 365 14.18 -8.25 -2.14
CA SER A 365 13.98 -9.70 -1.93
C SER A 365 14.22 -10.55 -3.17
N ALA A 366 14.07 -9.98 -4.35
CA ALA A 366 14.38 -10.67 -5.60
C ALA A 366 15.88 -10.96 -5.75
N LYS A 367 16.74 -10.20 -5.09
CA LYS A 367 18.20 -10.30 -5.16
C LYS A 367 18.83 -10.81 -3.85
N GLU A 368 18.17 -10.53 -2.73
CA GLU A 368 18.63 -10.82 -1.37
C GLU A 368 17.53 -11.57 -0.59
N PRO A 369 17.37 -12.87 -0.84
CA PRO A 369 16.32 -13.68 -0.21
C PRO A 369 16.40 -13.71 1.33
N GLU A 370 17.60 -13.59 1.89
CA GLU A 370 17.85 -13.56 3.33
C GLU A 370 17.32 -12.30 4.02
N ALA A 371 17.17 -11.19 3.30
CA ALA A 371 16.59 -9.97 3.83
C ALA A 371 15.04 -9.97 3.77
N LEU A 372 14.43 -10.83 2.95
CA LEU A 372 12.99 -10.88 2.72
C LEU A 372 12.14 -10.98 4.00
N PRO A 373 12.45 -11.85 4.97
CA PRO A 373 11.62 -12.00 6.16
C PRO A 373 11.55 -10.71 6.99
N PHE A 374 12.70 -10.03 7.12
CA PHE A 374 12.81 -8.76 7.84
C PHE A 374 12.11 -7.63 7.10
N CYS A 375 12.19 -7.61 5.78
CA CYS A 375 11.39 -6.73 4.96
C CYS A 375 9.88 -6.93 5.20
N ALA A 376 9.41 -8.17 5.13
CA ALA A 376 7.99 -8.49 5.24
C ALA A 376 7.40 -8.08 6.59
N ILE A 377 8.17 -8.27 7.67
CA ILE A 377 7.77 -7.86 9.01
C ILE A 377 7.82 -6.34 9.15
N ALA A 378 8.94 -5.72 8.79
CA ALA A 378 9.14 -4.30 8.97
C ALA A 378 8.12 -3.48 8.16
N TYR A 379 7.79 -3.90 6.93
CA TYR A 379 6.80 -3.20 6.13
C TYR A 379 5.40 -3.24 6.75
N ALA A 380 5.00 -4.37 7.32
CA ALA A 380 3.72 -4.48 8.03
C ALA A 380 3.72 -3.63 9.30
N LEU A 381 4.76 -3.74 10.13
CA LEU A 381 4.89 -2.99 11.38
C LEU A 381 4.99 -1.48 11.16
N THR A 382 5.69 -1.00 10.13
CA THR A 382 5.73 0.43 9.78
C THR A 382 4.33 0.99 9.57
N GLY A 383 3.48 0.25 8.86
CA GLY A 383 2.09 0.64 8.66
C GLY A 383 1.24 0.58 9.93
N ILE A 384 1.43 -0.46 10.74
CA ILE A 384 0.74 -0.63 12.03
C ILE A 384 1.10 0.50 12.98
N PHE A 385 2.40 0.76 13.20
CA PHE A 385 2.84 1.83 14.10
C PHE A 385 2.43 3.21 13.59
N GLY A 386 2.55 3.46 12.28
CA GLY A 386 2.06 4.71 11.70
C GLY A 386 0.57 4.94 11.97
N SER A 387 -0.25 3.90 11.81
CA SER A 387 -1.69 3.97 12.10
C SER A 387 -1.96 4.16 13.61
N LEU A 388 -1.23 3.43 14.47
CA LEU A 388 -1.35 3.58 15.92
C LEU A 388 -0.98 4.99 16.37
N PHE A 389 0.17 5.50 15.95
CA PHE A 389 0.63 6.85 16.31
C PHE A 389 -0.36 7.91 15.83
N CYS A 390 -0.80 7.86 14.58
CA CYS A 390 -1.77 8.83 14.06
C CYS A 390 -3.19 8.66 14.63
N SER A 391 -3.53 7.51 15.24
CA SER A 391 -4.79 7.35 15.95
C SER A 391 -4.81 8.08 17.31
N VAL A 392 -3.63 8.32 17.89
CA VAL A 392 -3.50 9.04 19.18
C VAL A 392 -3.69 10.54 18.98
N PRO A 393 -4.69 11.18 19.62
CA PRO A 393 -4.98 12.61 19.41
C PRO A 393 -3.78 13.53 19.65
N ALA A 394 -2.98 13.28 20.70
CA ALA A 394 -1.80 14.07 21.03
C ALA A 394 -0.74 14.05 19.90
N VAL A 395 -0.50 12.89 19.27
CA VAL A 395 0.43 12.78 18.15
C VAL A 395 -0.11 13.52 16.92
N ARG A 396 -1.41 13.39 16.60
CA ARG A 396 -2.01 14.16 15.51
C ARG A 396 -1.89 15.66 15.72
N GLN A 397 -2.23 16.13 16.93
CA GLN A 397 -2.13 17.55 17.27
C GLN A 397 -0.68 18.06 17.17
N SER A 398 0.30 17.28 17.63
CA SER A 398 1.72 17.66 17.49
C SER A 398 2.17 17.72 16.03
N LEU A 399 1.73 16.79 15.19
CA LEU A 399 2.01 16.84 13.76
C LEU A 399 1.37 18.08 13.11
N LEU A 400 0.09 18.35 13.40
CA LEU A 400 -0.60 19.53 12.89
C LEU A 400 0.03 20.85 13.38
N ALA A 401 0.47 20.90 14.64
CA ALA A 401 1.18 22.07 15.19
C ALA A 401 2.54 22.32 14.48
N ILE A 402 3.21 21.27 14.02
CA ILE A 402 4.43 21.41 13.23
C ILE A 402 4.12 21.91 11.82
N ILE A 403 3.05 21.45 11.22
CA ILE A 403 2.67 21.81 9.84
C ILE A 403 2.21 23.27 9.76
N GLY A 404 1.48 23.75 10.74
CA GLY A 404 0.99 25.13 10.86
C GLY A 404 -0.49 25.23 10.73
#